data_62628a301dc301fc5a7ce11d75a2ec8e
#
_entry.id   62628a301dc301fc5a7ce11d75a2ec8e
#
_cell.length_a   1.000
_cell.length_b   1.000
_cell.length_c   1.000
_cell.angle_alpha   90.00
_cell.angle_beta   90.00
_cell.angle_gamma   90.00
#
_symmetry.space_group_name_H-M   'P 1'
#
loop_
_entity.id
_entity.type
_entity.pdbx_description
1 polymer ?
#
loop_
_entity_poly.entity_id
_entity_poly.type
_entity_poly.pdbx_seq_one_letter_code
_entity_poly.pdbx_strand_id
1 'polypeptide(L)'
;MYKAVRMFNYKDGLGLEQEALKGVCEVEEHVCSTEDDIIKYCQDADAVMGIFEPLTARVINSLPKLKLIACKSMGYNYVDLEAAKARGISVTHLRSAFSIDVADYVTACILAHNKRLFAYDRSVRRDKKWDY
;
A
#
# COMPACT_ATOMS: atom_id res chain seq x y z
N MET A 1 -8.78 -15.41 19.69
CA MET A 1 -8.08 -15.27 18.42
C MET A 1 -8.20 -13.81 18.01
N TYR A 2 -7.17 -13.18 17.47
CA TYR A 2 -7.25 -11.80 17.00
C TYR A 2 -8.04 -11.72 15.70
N LYS A 3 -8.56 -10.53 15.39
CA LYS A 3 -9.28 -10.23 14.14
C LYS A 3 -8.53 -9.15 13.36
N ALA A 4 -8.21 -9.43 12.11
CA ALA A 4 -7.64 -8.45 11.17
C ALA A 4 -8.61 -8.20 10.02
N VAL A 5 -8.71 -6.95 9.59
CA VAL A 5 -9.52 -6.56 8.44
C VAL A 5 -8.60 -5.99 7.36
N ARG A 6 -8.64 -6.60 6.16
CA ARG A 6 -8.05 -6.04 4.95
C ARG A 6 -9.06 -5.11 4.29
N MET A 7 -8.71 -3.84 4.18
CA MET A 7 -9.63 -2.78 3.74
C MET A 7 -9.69 -2.58 2.21
N PHE A 8 -8.99 -3.41 1.46
CA PHE A 8 -8.95 -3.42 0.00
C PHE A 8 -9.06 -4.84 -0.52
N ASN A 9 -9.34 -5.02 -1.81
CA ASN A 9 -9.34 -6.34 -2.43
C ASN A 9 -8.24 -6.48 -3.49
N TYR A 10 -7.76 -7.72 -3.65
CA TYR A 10 -6.97 -8.15 -4.78
C TYR A 10 -7.65 -9.32 -5.47
N LYS A 11 -7.36 -9.49 -6.77
CA LYS A 11 -7.89 -10.61 -7.57
C LYS A 11 -7.55 -11.99 -6.97
N ASP A 12 -6.44 -12.08 -6.23
CA ASP A 12 -5.93 -13.32 -5.65
C ASP A 12 -6.58 -13.67 -4.29
N GLY A 13 -7.52 -12.85 -3.81
CA GLY A 13 -8.23 -13.08 -2.55
C GLY A 13 -7.33 -12.96 -1.31
N LEU A 14 -7.75 -13.60 -0.21
CA LEU A 14 -7.09 -13.55 1.11
C LEU A 14 -6.12 -14.72 1.38
N GLY A 15 -5.86 -15.58 0.41
CA GLY A 15 -5.18 -16.86 0.65
C GLY A 15 -3.82 -16.74 1.34
N LEU A 16 -3.00 -15.77 0.94
CA LEU A 16 -1.68 -15.56 1.52
C LEU A 16 -1.77 -15.05 2.97
N GLU A 17 -2.63 -14.09 3.24
CA GLU A 17 -2.82 -13.54 4.58
C GLU A 17 -3.41 -14.58 5.53
N GLN A 18 -4.37 -15.37 5.08
CA GLN A 18 -4.98 -16.44 5.87
C GLN A 18 -3.97 -17.54 6.19
N GLU A 19 -3.12 -17.93 5.25
CA GLU A 19 -2.05 -18.91 5.48
C GLU A 19 -1.01 -18.38 6.46
N ALA A 20 -0.52 -17.16 6.24
CA ALA A 20 0.52 -16.55 7.07
C ALA A 20 0.07 -16.28 8.51
N LEU A 21 -1.21 -16.00 8.72
CA LEU A 21 -1.78 -15.64 10.01
C LEU A 21 -2.57 -16.80 10.66
N LYS A 22 -2.50 -18.00 10.09
CA LYS A 22 -3.21 -19.18 10.57
C LYS A 22 -2.90 -19.46 12.04
N GLY A 23 -3.93 -19.62 12.84
CA GLY A 23 -3.83 -19.89 14.28
C GLY A 23 -3.53 -18.67 15.16
N VAL A 24 -3.27 -17.52 14.57
CA VAL A 24 -3.01 -16.26 15.30
C VAL A 24 -4.18 -15.30 15.12
N CYS A 25 -4.62 -15.13 13.89
CA CYS A 25 -5.57 -14.10 13.50
C CYS A 25 -6.57 -14.63 12.48
N GLU A 26 -7.83 -14.27 12.65
CA GLU A 26 -8.85 -14.38 11.60
C GLU A 26 -8.79 -13.17 10.69
N VAL A 27 -8.76 -13.38 9.37
CA VAL A 27 -8.65 -12.31 8.39
C VAL A 27 -9.92 -12.20 7.58
N GLU A 28 -10.55 -11.03 7.63
CA GLU A 28 -11.69 -10.65 6.80
C GLU A 28 -11.28 -9.61 5.74
N GLU A 29 -12.06 -9.53 4.68
CA GLU A 29 -11.88 -8.51 3.63
C GLU A 29 -13.13 -7.65 3.49
N HIS A 30 -12.93 -6.34 3.56
CA HIS A 30 -13.98 -5.35 3.30
C HIS A 30 -13.39 -4.20 2.51
N VAL A 31 -13.93 -3.92 1.33
CA VAL A 31 -13.50 -2.74 0.56
C VAL A 31 -14.04 -1.50 1.24
N CYS A 32 -13.13 -0.68 1.75
CA CYS A 32 -13.44 0.56 2.46
C CYS A 32 -12.97 1.75 1.64
N SER A 33 -13.88 2.54 1.11
CA SER A 33 -13.55 3.73 0.34
C SER A 33 -13.67 5.02 1.13
N THR A 34 -14.39 4.99 2.25
CA THR A 34 -14.66 6.14 3.11
C THR A 34 -14.30 5.85 4.56
N GLU A 35 -14.17 6.90 5.37
CA GLU A 35 -13.99 6.76 6.82
C GLU A 35 -15.14 5.98 7.48
N ASP A 36 -16.38 6.22 7.02
CA ASP A 36 -17.56 5.56 7.56
C ASP A 36 -17.58 4.06 7.25
N ASP A 37 -17.07 3.65 6.07
CA ASP A 37 -16.90 2.23 5.75
C ASP A 37 -15.90 1.59 6.72
N ILE A 38 -14.76 2.24 6.96
CA ILE A 38 -13.74 1.73 7.87
C ILE A 38 -14.32 1.60 9.28
N ILE A 39 -14.99 2.63 9.78
CA ILE A 39 -15.61 2.61 11.09
C ILE A 39 -16.65 1.48 11.19
N LYS A 40 -17.45 1.30 10.14
CA LYS A 40 -18.49 0.27 10.09
C LYS A 40 -17.94 -1.15 10.11
N TYR A 41 -16.94 -1.43 9.27
CA TYR A 41 -16.48 -2.80 9.05
C TYR A 41 -15.32 -3.21 9.98
N CYS A 42 -14.61 -2.26 10.59
CA CYS A 42 -13.46 -2.52 11.43
C CYS A 42 -13.71 -2.32 12.94
N GLN A 43 -14.95 -2.14 13.38
CA GLN A 43 -15.33 -1.85 14.77
C GLN A 43 -14.75 -2.81 15.81
N ASP A 44 -14.64 -4.07 15.45
CA ASP A 44 -14.15 -5.15 16.33
C ASP A 44 -12.78 -5.69 15.92
N ALA A 45 -12.11 -5.02 14.97
CA ALA A 45 -10.79 -5.43 14.49
C ALA A 45 -9.70 -5.08 15.49
N ASP A 46 -8.80 -6.03 15.73
CA ASP A 46 -7.54 -5.82 16.45
C ASP A 46 -6.45 -5.24 15.53
N ALA A 47 -6.53 -5.53 14.23
CA ALA A 47 -5.61 -5.03 13.22
C ALA A 47 -6.34 -4.62 11.94
N VAL A 48 -5.83 -3.61 11.25
CA VAL A 48 -6.28 -3.24 9.92
C VAL A 48 -5.13 -3.24 8.93
N MET A 49 -5.38 -3.67 7.69
CA MET A 49 -4.42 -3.65 6.59
C MET A 49 -4.94 -2.70 5.52
N GLY A 50 -4.14 -1.67 5.19
CA GLY A 50 -4.52 -0.64 4.23
C GLY A 50 -3.40 -0.31 3.24
N ILE A 51 -3.79 0.35 2.14
CA ILE A 51 -2.85 0.89 1.13
C ILE A 51 -2.96 2.41 1.06
N PHE A 52 -4.18 2.95 1.01
CA PHE A 52 -4.48 4.39 0.90
C PHE A 52 -5.75 4.79 1.66
N GLU A 53 -6.39 3.87 2.35
CA GLU A 53 -7.63 4.09 3.09
C GLU A 53 -7.40 5.11 4.22
N PRO A 54 -8.25 6.13 4.39
CA PRO A 54 -8.00 7.24 5.29
C PRO A 54 -8.13 6.81 6.76
N LEU A 55 -7.01 6.62 7.42
CA LEU A 55 -6.91 6.31 8.85
C LEU A 55 -6.66 7.60 9.64
N THR A 56 -7.66 8.47 9.62
CA THR A 56 -7.65 9.75 10.34
C THR A 56 -7.80 9.56 11.84
N ALA A 57 -7.60 10.63 12.62
CA ALA A 57 -7.83 10.63 14.06
C ALA A 57 -9.27 10.19 14.40
N ARG A 58 -10.26 10.61 13.58
CA ARG A 58 -11.66 10.20 13.76
C ARG A 58 -11.81 8.69 13.64
N VAL A 59 -11.25 8.09 12.59
CA VAL A 59 -11.30 6.63 12.36
C VAL A 59 -10.59 5.89 13.47
N ILE A 60 -9.34 6.25 13.74
CA ILE A 60 -8.51 5.61 14.76
C ILE A 60 -9.21 5.63 16.14
N ASN A 61 -9.80 6.76 16.52
CA ASN A 61 -10.51 6.88 17.80
C ASN A 61 -11.84 6.13 17.84
N SER A 62 -12.43 5.82 16.69
CA SER A 62 -13.68 5.06 16.58
C SER A 62 -13.49 3.53 16.63
N LEU A 63 -12.27 3.02 16.60
CA LEU A 63 -11.96 1.58 16.57
C LEU A 63 -11.39 1.12 17.93
N PRO A 64 -12.23 0.74 18.90
CA PRO A 64 -11.81 0.57 20.31
C PRO A 64 -10.79 -0.56 20.53
N LYS A 65 -10.80 -1.59 19.70
CA LYS A 65 -9.92 -2.77 19.82
C LYS A 65 -8.63 -2.67 19.03
N LEU A 66 -8.49 -1.63 18.19
CA LEU A 66 -7.36 -1.52 17.25
C LEU A 66 -6.03 -1.42 17.99
N LYS A 67 -5.09 -2.29 17.62
CA LYS A 67 -3.73 -2.40 18.16
C LYS A 67 -2.64 -2.26 17.10
N LEU A 68 -2.98 -2.59 15.83
CA LEU A 68 -2.02 -2.60 14.73
C LEU A 68 -2.65 -2.01 13.46
N ILE A 69 -1.91 -1.13 12.82
CA ILE A 69 -2.14 -0.65 11.46
C ILE A 69 -1.01 -1.16 10.59
N ALA A 70 -1.31 -2.02 9.64
CA ALA A 70 -0.34 -2.57 8.69
C ALA A 70 -0.53 -1.91 7.32
N CYS A 71 0.36 -0.97 6.98
CA CYS A 71 0.36 -0.32 5.68
C CYS A 71 1.02 -1.23 4.64
N LYS A 72 0.27 -1.69 3.64
CA LYS A 72 0.79 -2.47 2.51
C LYS A 72 1.33 -1.53 1.42
N SER A 73 1.98 -0.45 1.83
CA SER A 73 2.57 0.60 1.00
C SER A 73 3.85 1.11 1.63
N MET A 74 4.70 1.76 0.85
CA MET A 74 5.89 2.44 1.38
C MET A 74 5.51 3.74 2.09
N GLY A 75 4.55 4.49 1.54
CA GLY A 75 4.00 5.68 2.16
C GLY A 75 2.95 5.34 3.22
N TYR A 76 2.83 6.21 4.20
CA TYR A 76 1.85 6.12 5.30
C TYR A 76 1.17 7.47 5.57
N ASN A 77 1.13 8.36 4.59
CA ASN A 77 0.59 9.72 4.73
C ASN A 77 -0.92 9.75 5.02
N TYR A 78 -1.60 8.64 4.77
CA TYR A 78 -3.02 8.45 5.04
C TYR A 78 -3.32 8.00 6.48
N VAL A 79 -2.28 7.81 7.30
CA VAL A 79 -2.40 7.43 8.72
C VAL A 79 -2.08 8.61 9.61
N ASP A 80 -2.97 8.95 10.52
CA ASP A 80 -2.71 9.91 11.60
C ASP A 80 -1.84 9.25 12.68
N LEU A 81 -0.52 9.47 12.56
CA LEU A 81 0.46 8.88 13.47
C LEU A 81 0.35 9.41 14.90
N GLU A 82 -0.06 10.65 15.08
CA GLU A 82 -0.22 11.22 16.43
C GLU A 82 -1.40 10.58 17.15
N ALA A 83 -2.52 10.38 16.47
CA ALA A 83 -3.66 9.66 17.00
C ALA A 83 -3.32 8.19 17.30
N ALA A 84 -2.58 7.52 16.41
CA ALA A 84 -2.14 6.14 16.63
C ALA A 84 -1.23 6.04 17.86
N LYS A 85 -0.25 6.93 17.98
CA LYS A 85 0.67 7.01 19.11
C LYS A 85 -0.04 7.29 20.43
N ALA A 86 -0.97 8.24 20.44
CA ALA A 86 -1.74 8.57 21.65
C ALA A 86 -2.54 7.38 22.19
N ARG A 87 -2.94 6.46 21.31
CA ARG A 87 -3.66 5.23 21.65
C ARG A 87 -2.76 4.00 21.81
N GLY A 88 -1.44 4.14 21.67
CA GLY A 88 -0.50 3.01 21.74
C GLY A 88 -0.65 2.00 20.60
N ILE A 89 -1.18 2.42 19.44
CA ILE A 89 -1.37 1.59 18.26
C ILE A 89 -0.06 1.53 17.47
N SER A 90 0.40 0.31 17.18
CA SER A 90 1.58 0.10 16.32
C SER A 90 1.24 0.36 14.86
N VAL A 91 2.14 1.04 14.15
CA VAL A 91 2.02 1.28 12.70
C VAL A 91 3.22 0.67 11.99
N THR A 92 2.98 -0.16 10.99
CA THR A 92 4.03 -0.77 10.15
C THR A 92 3.84 -0.41 8.69
N HIS A 93 4.92 -0.37 7.92
CA HIS A 93 4.89 -0.10 6.48
C HIS A 93 5.98 -0.86 5.73
N LEU A 94 5.90 -0.90 4.40
CA LEU A 94 6.91 -1.54 3.54
C LEU A 94 8.09 -0.59 3.34
N ARG A 95 9.13 -0.74 4.15
CA ARG A 95 10.22 0.23 4.27
C ARG A 95 11.03 0.47 2.99
N SER A 96 11.28 -0.54 2.17
CA SER A 96 12.16 -0.42 0.99
C SER A 96 11.82 -1.40 -0.14
N ALA A 97 10.60 -1.93 -0.16
CA ALA A 97 10.21 -3.02 -1.07
C ALA A 97 10.45 -2.72 -2.55
N PHE A 98 10.31 -1.45 -2.98
CA PHE A 98 10.38 -1.05 -4.38
C PHE A 98 11.47 0.00 -4.67
N SER A 99 12.37 0.27 -3.72
CA SER A 99 13.35 1.37 -3.86
C SER A 99 14.32 1.15 -5.00
N ILE A 100 14.77 -0.09 -5.22
CA ILE A 100 15.70 -0.44 -6.29
C ILE A 100 14.99 -0.31 -7.65
N ASP A 101 13.81 -0.91 -7.78
CA ASP A 101 13.05 -0.87 -9.05
C ASP A 101 12.73 0.56 -9.48
N VAL A 102 12.33 1.42 -8.52
CA VAL A 102 12.06 2.85 -8.79
C VAL A 102 13.34 3.57 -9.19
N ALA A 103 14.48 3.32 -8.53
CA ALA A 103 15.75 3.94 -8.85
C ALA A 103 16.23 3.53 -10.26
N ASP A 104 16.10 2.25 -10.60
CA ASP A 104 16.44 1.73 -11.92
C ASP A 104 15.56 2.34 -13.01
N TYR A 105 14.26 2.44 -12.76
CA TYR A 105 13.33 3.06 -13.69
C TYR A 105 13.68 4.54 -13.93
N VAL A 106 13.92 5.31 -12.88
CA VAL A 106 14.32 6.73 -13.00
C VAL A 106 15.64 6.86 -13.77
N THR A 107 16.62 6.02 -13.46
CA THR A 107 17.92 6.00 -14.16
C THR A 107 17.72 5.67 -15.64
N ALA A 108 16.91 4.67 -15.95
CA ALA A 108 16.60 4.30 -17.33
C ALA A 108 15.95 5.46 -18.11
N CYS A 109 15.01 6.18 -17.50
CA CYS A 109 14.38 7.35 -18.09
C CYS A 109 15.38 8.47 -18.38
N ILE A 110 16.28 8.76 -17.43
CA ILE A 110 17.34 9.78 -17.59
C ILE A 110 18.27 9.40 -18.76
N LEU A 111 18.73 8.15 -18.78
CA LEU A 111 19.61 7.66 -19.85
C LEU A 111 18.91 7.65 -21.22
N ALA A 112 17.65 7.20 -21.26
CA ALA A 112 16.86 7.20 -22.50
C ALA A 112 16.69 8.62 -23.06
N HIS A 113 16.45 9.60 -22.19
CA HIS A 113 16.34 11.01 -22.57
C HIS A 113 17.69 11.55 -23.06
N ASN A 114 18.75 11.43 -22.27
CA ASN A 114 20.08 11.97 -22.59
C ASN A 114 20.67 11.35 -23.86
N LYS A 115 20.44 10.07 -24.08
CA LYS A 115 20.90 9.35 -25.28
C LYS A 115 19.94 9.43 -26.45
N ARG A 116 18.82 10.18 -26.32
CA ARG A 116 17.79 10.34 -27.36
C ARG A 116 17.28 8.98 -27.90
N LEU A 117 17.22 7.96 -27.02
CA LEU A 117 16.96 6.57 -27.40
C LEU A 117 15.70 6.41 -28.27
N PHE A 118 14.60 7.03 -27.86
CA PHE A 118 13.34 6.95 -28.62
C PHE A 118 13.36 7.70 -29.95
N ALA A 119 14.20 8.74 -30.08
CA ALA A 119 14.36 9.45 -31.35
C ALA A 119 15.14 8.58 -32.34
N TYR A 120 16.22 7.95 -31.91
CA TYR A 120 17.00 7.05 -32.75
C TYR A 120 16.24 5.77 -33.10
N ASP A 121 15.53 5.15 -32.16
CA ASP A 121 14.67 4.00 -32.44
C ASP A 121 13.65 4.33 -33.53
N ARG A 122 13.01 5.49 -33.45
CA ARG A 122 12.06 5.96 -34.46
C ARG A 122 12.71 6.19 -35.82
N SER A 123 13.87 6.85 -35.86
CA SER A 123 14.61 7.09 -37.08
C SER A 123 14.96 5.79 -37.80
N VAL A 124 15.48 4.80 -37.07
CA VAL A 124 15.87 3.52 -37.65
C VAL A 124 14.67 2.68 -38.08
N ARG A 125 13.65 2.53 -37.20
CA ARG A 125 12.53 1.62 -37.47
C ARG A 125 11.54 2.19 -38.46
N ARG A 126 11.19 3.45 -38.30
CA ARG A 126 10.14 4.09 -39.08
C ARG A 126 10.72 4.75 -40.32
N ASP A 127 11.74 5.59 -40.17
CA ASP A 127 12.23 6.44 -41.25
C ASP A 127 13.35 5.76 -42.06
N LYS A 128 13.79 4.57 -41.61
CA LYS A 128 14.86 3.78 -42.25
C LYS A 128 16.19 4.58 -42.41
N LYS A 129 16.45 5.51 -41.49
CA LYS A 129 17.64 6.37 -41.47
C LYS A 129 18.51 6.05 -40.29
N TRP A 130 19.81 6.12 -40.50
CA TRP A 130 20.83 6.00 -39.49
C TRP A 130 21.58 7.32 -39.40
N ASP A 131 21.01 8.29 -38.69
CA ASP A 131 21.62 9.59 -38.47
C ASP A 131 22.18 9.64 -37.03
N TYR A 132 23.41 10.18 -36.88
CA TYR A 132 24.10 10.32 -35.60
C TYR A 132 24.67 11.72 -35.43
#